data_7e2113fb4bed0e9795404cfcdf217956
#
_entry.id   7e2113fb4bed0e9795404cfcdf217956
#
_cell.length_a   1.000
_cell.length_b   1.000
_cell.length_c   1.000
_cell.angle_alpha   90.00
_cell.angle_beta   90.00
_cell.angle_gamma   90.00
#
_symmetry.space_group_name_H-M   'P 1'
#
loop_
_entity.id
_entity.type
_entity.pdbx_description
1 polymer ?
#
loop_
_entity_poly.entity_id
_entity_poly.type
_entity_poly.pdbx_seq_one_letter_code
_entity_poly.pdbx_strand_id
1 'polypeptide(L)'
;MFSDHRKKTYICASCLSFFIFYKLIMSKILIIDDEVQIRSLLARMLGLEGYEVCQAGDCKAAIRQLEIQQPDVALCDVFLPDGNGVDLVLNIKKTAPNVEVILLTAHGNIPDGVQAIKNGAFDYITKGDDNNKIIPLISRAAEKAKMNIRLEKTEKKVSQLYSFDSNE
;
A
#
# COMPACT_ATOMS: atom_id res chain seq x y z
N MET A 1 -29.93 37.63 25.95
CA MET A 1 -29.54 38.01 24.59
C MET A 1 -28.27 37.25 24.26
N PHE A 2 -28.38 36.00 23.78
CA PHE A 2 -27.26 35.10 23.48
C PHE A 2 -26.97 35.17 21.99
N SER A 3 -25.82 35.72 21.61
CA SER A 3 -25.33 35.77 20.22
C SER A 3 -24.58 34.48 19.93
N ASP A 4 -25.22 33.59 19.18
CA ASP A 4 -24.65 32.34 18.65
C ASP A 4 -23.73 32.69 17.46
N HIS A 5 -22.44 32.80 17.71
CA HIS A 5 -21.43 32.91 16.68
C HIS A 5 -21.01 31.52 16.23
N ARG A 6 -21.82 30.85 15.41
CA ARG A 6 -21.40 29.71 14.57
C ARG A 6 -20.35 30.24 13.57
N LYS A 7 -19.09 30.06 13.89
CA LYS A 7 -18.00 30.22 12.92
C LYS A 7 -18.15 29.14 11.85
N LYS A 8 -18.86 29.47 10.75
CA LYS A 8 -18.77 28.70 9.51
C LYS A 8 -17.36 28.85 8.97
N THR A 9 -16.54 27.83 9.16
CA THR A 9 -15.23 27.72 8.52
C THR A 9 -15.46 27.53 7.02
N TYR A 10 -15.39 28.61 6.26
CA TYR A 10 -15.43 28.54 4.79
C TYR A 10 -14.09 27.98 4.33
N ILE A 11 -14.05 26.67 4.07
CA ILE A 11 -12.94 26.05 3.35
C ILE A 11 -13.03 26.56 1.92
N CYS A 12 -12.05 27.37 1.53
CA CYS A 12 -11.97 27.90 0.17
C CYS A 12 -11.94 26.75 -0.84
N ALA A 13 -12.67 26.89 -1.95
CA ALA A 13 -12.72 25.87 -3.00
C ALA A 13 -11.32 25.49 -3.53
N SER A 14 -10.38 26.44 -3.51
CA SER A 14 -8.97 26.20 -3.82
C SER A 14 -8.26 25.29 -2.79
N CYS A 15 -8.58 25.44 -1.49
CA CYS A 15 -8.06 24.55 -0.45
C CYS A 15 -8.64 23.14 -0.57
N LEU A 16 -9.91 23.02 -0.91
CA LEU A 16 -10.57 21.73 -1.10
C LEU A 16 -9.99 20.99 -2.33
N SER A 17 -9.78 21.71 -3.43
CA SER A 17 -9.13 21.19 -4.63
C SER A 17 -7.68 20.77 -4.36
N PHE A 18 -6.93 21.56 -3.60
CA PHE A 18 -5.57 21.22 -3.19
C PHE A 18 -5.53 20.00 -2.27
N PHE A 19 -6.47 19.87 -1.34
CA PHE A 19 -6.58 18.75 -0.41
C PHE A 19 -6.97 17.45 -1.13
N ILE A 20 -7.90 17.52 -2.09
CA ILE A 20 -8.29 16.40 -2.95
C ILE A 20 -7.13 16.00 -3.85
N PHE A 21 -6.42 16.97 -4.44
CA PHE A 21 -5.26 16.74 -5.30
C PHE A 21 -4.10 16.12 -4.51
N TYR A 22 -3.86 16.61 -3.28
CA TYR A 22 -2.86 16.06 -2.35
C TYR A 22 -3.20 14.61 -1.97
N LYS A 23 -4.45 14.34 -1.64
CA LYS A 23 -4.94 12.98 -1.31
C LYS A 23 -4.85 12.00 -2.49
N LEU A 24 -4.99 12.49 -3.73
CA LEU A 24 -4.82 11.68 -4.95
C LEU A 24 -3.34 11.34 -5.26
N ILE A 25 -2.40 12.11 -4.72
CA ILE A 25 -0.95 11.93 -4.96
C ILE A 25 -0.31 11.06 -3.88
N MET A 26 -0.88 11.05 -2.67
CA MET A 26 -0.33 10.28 -1.57
C MET A 26 -0.49 8.78 -1.81
N SER A 27 0.62 8.06 -1.63
CA SER A 27 0.58 6.60 -1.65
C SER A 27 -0.01 6.08 -0.35
N LYS A 28 -0.82 5.04 -0.48
CA LYS A 28 -1.42 4.34 0.66
C LYS A 28 -0.65 3.06 0.96
N ILE A 29 -0.29 2.88 2.21
CA ILE A 29 0.50 1.75 2.69
C ILE A 29 -0.35 0.92 3.65
N LEU A 30 -0.43 -0.38 3.41
CA LEU A 30 -1.01 -1.35 4.33
C LEU A 30 0.12 -2.00 5.14
N ILE A 31 0.06 -1.89 6.47
CA ILE A 31 0.97 -2.57 7.40
C ILE A 31 0.27 -3.82 7.93
N ILE A 32 0.91 -4.97 7.77
CA ILE A 32 0.42 -6.28 8.19
C ILE A 32 1.43 -6.88 9.16
N ASP A 33 1.09 -6.87 10.44
CA ASP A 33 1.96 -7.34 11.53
C ASP A 33 1.06 -7.65 12.74
N ASP A 34 1.25 -8.74 13.44
CA ASP A 34 0.43 -9.08 14.59
C ASP A 34 0.81 -8.27 15.85
N GLU A 35 2.06 -7.80 15.91
CA GLU A 35 2.55 -6.97 17.00
C GLU A 35 2.03 -5.54 16.92
N VAL A 36 1.06 -5.19 17.75
CA VAL A 36 0.42 -3.85 17.77
C VAL A 36 1.45 -2.73 17.93
N GLN A 37 2.50 -2.94 18.72
CA GLN A 37 3.54 -1.92 18.97
C GLN A 37 4.35 -1.63 17.71
N ILE A 38 4.80 -2.68 17.00
CA ILE A 38 5.55 -2.56 15.74
C ILE A 38 4.67 -1.88 14.69
N ARG A 39 3.44 -2.36 14.54
CA ARG A 39 2.46 -1.79 13.61
C ARG A 39 2.21 -0.30 13.85
N SER A 40 2.05 0.10 15.11
CA SER A 40 1.83 1.50 15.50
C SER A 40 3.06 2.37 15.26
N LEU A 41 4.27 1.85 15.53
CA LEU A 41 5.52 2.54 15.27
C LEU A 41 5.73 2.81 13.78
N LEU A 42 5.56 1.77 12.96
CA LEU A 42 5.66 1.89 11.50
C LEU A 42 4.60 2.84 10.93
N ALA A 43 3.36 2.77 11.42
CA ALA A 43 2.29 3.66 11.00
C ALA A 43 2.60 5.13 11.31
N ARG A 44 3.14 5.40 12.49
CA ARG A 44 3.56 6.76 12.87
C ARG A 44 4.71 7.26 12.00
N MET A 45 5.73 6.42 11.78
CA MET A 45 6.89 6.76 10.96
C MET A 45 6.47 7.08 9.53
N LEU A 46 5.66 6.22 8.90
CA LEU A 46 5.18 6.42 7.53
C LEU A 46 4.20 7.60 7.42
N GLY A 47 3.38 7.83 8.43
CA GLY A 47 2.51 9.01 8.49
C GLY A 47 3.28 10.32 8.53
N LEU A 48 4.42 10.37 9.22
CA LEU A 48 5.32 11.54 9.23
C LEU A 48 5.96 11.80 7.86
N GLU A 49 6.22 10.74 7.08
CA GLU A 49 6.71 10.83 5.69
C GLU A 49 5.60 11.18 4.68
N GLY A 50 4.37 11.36 5.16
CA GLY A 50 3.25 11.79 4.32
C GLY A 50 2.48 10.66 3.65
N TYR A 51 2.66 9.40 4.04
CA TYR A 51 1.86 8.29 3.53
C TYR A 51 0.51 8.16 4.25
N GLU A 52 -0.52 7.76 3.54
CA GLU A 52 -1.77 7.29 4.15
C GLU A 52 -1.56 5.83 4.59
N VAL A 53 -1.85 5.52 5.86
CA VAL A 53 -1.54 4.20 6.42
C VAL A 53 -2.82 3.51 6.90
N CYS A 54 -2.99 2.26 6.48
CA CYS A 54 -3.95 1.32 7.04
C CYS A 54 -3.22 0.12 7.67
N GLN A 55 -3.90 -0.60 8.56
CA GLN A 55 -3.28 -1.63 9.39
C GLN A 55 -4.12 -2.90 9.42
N ALA A 56 -3.44 -4.04 9.50
CA ALA A 56 -4.03 -5.36 9.70
C ALA A 56 -3.15 -6.18 10.65
N GLY A 57 -3.75 -6.99 11.50
CA GLY A 57 -3.05 -7.84 12.47
C GLY A 57 -2.94 -9.30 12.05
N ASP A 58 -3.55 -9.69 10.94
CA ASP A 58 -3.60 -11.07 10.44
C ASP A 58 -3.87 -11.10 8.94
N CYS A 59 -3.72 -12.27 8.31
CA CYS A 59 -3.93 -12.44 6.88
C CYS A 59 -5.37 -12.10 6.44
N LYS A 60 -6.36 -12.51 7.23
CA LYS A 60 -7.79 -12.26 6.91
C LYS A 60 -8.12 -10.77 6.96
N ALA A 61 -7.62 -10.06 7.97
CA ALA A 61 -7.75 -8.61 8.07
C ALA A 61 -7.03 -7.91 6.92
N ALA A 62 -5.84 -8.40 6.52
CA ALA A 62 -5.08 -7.87 5.41
C ALA A 62 -5.87 -7.93 4.09
N ILE A 63 -6.46 -9.07 3.77
CA ILE A 63 -7.27 -9.22 2.54
C ILE A 63 -8.47 -8.27 2.56
N ARG A 64 -9.18 -8.15 3.68
CA ARG A 64 -10.28 -7.16 3.81
C ARG A 64 -9.81 -5.73 3.61
N GLN A 65 -8.65 -5.37 4.17
CA GLN A 65 -8.09 -4.03 4.01
C GLN A 65 -7.66 -3.76 2.57
N LEU A 66 -7.12 -4.75 1.86
CA LEU A 66 -6.79 -4.63 0.44
C LEU A 66 -8.01 -4.26 -0.41
N GLU A 67 -9.14 -4.93 -0.19
CA GLU A 67 -10.38 -4.68 -0.92
C GLU A 67 -10.96 -3.29 -0.64
N ILE A 68 -10.98 -2.88 0.64
CA ILE A 68 -11.61 -1.62 1.08
C ILE A 68 -10.70 -0.42 0.78
N GLN A 69 -9.43 -0.52 1.11
CA GLN A 69 -8.49 0.59 1.10
C GLN A 69 -7.72 0.75 -0.20
N GLN A 70 -7.57 -0.33 -0.98
CA GLN A 70 -6.81 -0.35 -2.23
C GLN A 70 -5.43 0.30 -2.09
N PRO A 71 -4.56 -0.23 -1.20
CA PRO A 71 -3.23 0.34 -0.98
C PRO A 71 -2.34 0.17 -2.21
N ASP A 72 -1.31 1.02 -2.32
CA ASP A 72 -0.27 0.89 -3.34
C ASP A 72 0.81 -0.11 -2.92
N VAL A 73 1.12 -0.15 -1.63
CA VAL A 73 2.16 -1.02 -1.04
C VAL A 73 1.62 -1.74 0.19
N ALA A 74 1.96 -3.00 0.33
CA ALA A 74 1.77 -3.77 1.55
C ALA A 74 3.12 -4.08 2.20
N LEU A 75 3.28 -3.69 3.46
CA LEU A 75 4.42 -4.02 4.29
C LEU A 75 3.99 -5.13 5.25
N CYS A 76 4.49 -6.35 5.05
CA CYS A 76 3.94 -7.55 5.66
C CYS A 76 4.99 -8.31 6.48
N ASP A 77 4.66 -8.68 7.73
CA ASP A 77 5.45 -9.65 8.48
C ASP A 77 5.35 -11.05 7.85
N VAL A 78 6.43 -11.80 7.95
CA VAL A 78 6.47 -13.21 7.53
C VAL A 78 5.62 -14.08 8.45
N PHE A 79 5.67 -13.84 9.75
CA PHE A 79 4.95 -14.65 10.75
C PHE A 79 3.66 -13.95 11.16
N LEU A 80 2.53 -14.55 10.81
CA LEU A 80 1.20 -14.06 11.17
C LEU A 80 0.41 -15.16 11.90
N PRO A 81 -0.51 -14.82 12.81
CA PRO A 81 -1.19 -15.79 13.66
C PRO A 81 -2.08 -16.78 12.91
N ASP A 82 -2.54 -16.41 11.71
CA ASP A 82 -3.44 -17.20 10.87
C ASP A 82 -2.81 -17.66 9.54
N GLY A 83 -1.49 -17.43 9.34
CA GLY A 83 -0.81 -17.84 8.13
C GLY A 83 0.63 -17.35 8.02
N ASN A 84 1.18 -17.50 6.81
CA ASN A 84 2.54 -17.09 6.48
C ASN A 84 2.50 -15.92 5.47
N GLY A 85 3.27 -14.87 5.75
CA GLY A 85 3.39 -13.70 4.88
C GLY A 85 3.91 -14.02 3.48
N VAL A 86 4.78 -15.03 3.35
CA VAL A 86 5.29 -15.47 2.03
C VAL A 86 4.17 -16.02 1.14
N ASP A 87 3.24 -16.78 1.73
CA ASP A 87 2.06 -17.30 1.02
C ASP A 87 1.03 -16.19 0.78
N LEU A 88 0.92 -15.25 1.71
CA LEU A 88 0.04 -14.09 1.58
C LEU A 88 0.43 -13.23 0.38
N VAL A 89 1.73 -13.09 0.04
CA VAL A 89 2.19 -12.41 -1.17
C VAL A 89 1.49 -12.97 -2.41
N LEU A 90 1.44 -14.30 -2.55
CA LEU A 90 0.82 -14.95 -3.70
C LEU A 90 -0.68 -14.63 -3.78
N ASN A 91 -1.37 -14.59 -2.65
CA ASN A 91 -2.79 -14.25 -2.57
C ASN A 91 -3.02 -12.77 -2.93
N ILE A 92 -2.20 -11.87 -2.41
CA ILE A 92 -2.27 -10.43 -2.75
C ILE A 92 -2.05 -10.23 -4.25
N LYS A 93 -1.04 -10.85 -4.85
CA LYS A 93 -0.74 -10.70 -6.27
C LYS A 93 -1.83 -11.28 -7.18
N LYS A 94 -2.60 -12.27 -6.73
CA LYS A 94 -3.76 -12.79 -7.46
C LYS A 94 -4.96 -11.84 -7.41
N THR A 95 -5.22 -11.20 -6.28
CA THR A 95 -6.40 -10.35 -6.06
C THR A 95 -6.15 -8.89 -6.41
N ALA A 96 -4.94 -8.40 -6.17
CA ALA A 96 -4.52 -7.02 -6.38
C ALA A 96 -3.11 -6.97 -6.99
N PRO A 97 -2.94 -7.31 -8.28
CA PRO A 97 -1.63 -7.49 -8.93
C PRO A 97 -0.76 -6.22 -8.92
N ASN A 98 -1.37 -5.05 -8.86
CA ASN A 98 -0.68 -3.76 -8.85
C ASN A 98 -0.12 -3.36 -7.48
N VAL A 99 -0.56 -4.02 -6.39
CA VAL A 99 -0.03 -3.78 -5.05
C VAL A 99 1.38 -4.37 -4.96
N GLU A 100 2.36 -3.55 -4.59
CA GLU A 100 3.70 -4.06 -4.33
C GLU A 100 3.84 -4.51 -2.88
N VAL A 101 4.42 -5.69 -2.67
CA VAL A 101 4.53 -6.30 -1.34
C VAL A 101 5.99 -6.35 -0.90
N ILE A 102 6.27 -5.79 0.27
CA ILE A 102 7.57 -5.86 0.94
C ILE A 102 7.39 -6.73 2.19
N LEU A 103 8.19 -7.78 2.31
CA LEU A 103 8.18 -8.62 3.50
C LEU A 103 9.19 -8.13 4.53
N LEU A 104 8.74 -8.07 5.78
CA LEU A 104 9.57 -7.82 6.96
C LEU A 104 9.69 -9.11 7.78
N THR A 105 10.85 -9.42 8.27
CA THR A 105 11.06 -10.56 9.16
C THR A 105 11.99 -10.22 10.30
N ALA A 106 11.70 -10.75 11.48
CA ALA A 106 12.62 -10.67 12.63
C ALA A 106 13.85 -11.57 12.43
N HIS A 107 13.71 -12.68 11.70
CA HIS A 107 14.76 -13.65 11.42
C HIS A 107 14.82 -13.91 9.92
N GLY A 108 15.75 -13.24 9.24
CA GLY A 108 15.97 -13.42 7.81
C GLY A 108 16.48 -14.83 7.52
N ASN A 109 15.77 -15.53 6.63
CA ASN A 109 16.19 -16.83 6.15
C ASN A 109 16.18 -16.79 4.61
N ILE A 110 17.26 -17.26 3.99
CA ILE A 110 17.47 -17.17 2.54
C ILE A 110 16.37 -17.90 1.76
N PRO A 111 15.96 -19.15 2.10
CA PRO A 111 14.88 -19.84 1.41
C PRO A 111 13.56 -19.08 1.37
N ASP A 112 13.15 -18.47 2.47
CA ASP A 112 11.90 -17.69 2.55
C ASP A 112 11.98 -16.42 1.69
N GLY A 113 13.14 -15.74 1.70
CA GLY A 113 13.37 -14.59 0.84
C GLY A 113 13.30 -14.95 -0.65
N VAL A 114 13.92 -16.04 -1.07
CA VAL A 114 13.86 -16.53 -2.46
C VAL A 114 12.42 -16.89 -2.84
N GLN A 115 11.68 -17.57 -1.95
CA GLN A 115 10.30 -17.94 -2.23
C GLN A 115 9.39 -16.71 -2.28
N ALA A 116 9.59 -15.73 -1.41
CA ALA A 116 8.86 -14.47 -1.42
C ALA A 116 9.00 -13.73 -2.77
N ILE A 117 10.22 -13.60 -3.27
CA ILE A 117 10.48 -12.97 -4.58
C ILE A 117 9.84 -13.77 -5.72
N LYS A 118 9.92 -15.11 -5.69
CA LYS A 118 9.24 -15.98 -6.67
C LYS A 118 7.72 -15.81 -6.64
N ASN A 119 7.13 -15.56 -5.48
CA ASN A 119 5.70 -15.28 -5.30
C ASN A 119 5.30 -13.88 -5.77
N GLY A 120 6.26 -13.03 -6.13
CA GLY A 120 6.05 -11.68 -6.64
C GLY A 120 6.20 -10.58 -5.61
N ALA A 121 6.85 -10.83 -4.46
CA ALA A 121 7.24 -9.77 -3.54
C ALA A 121 8.18 -8.77 -4.23
N PHE A 122 8.04 -7.50 -3.87
CA PHE A 122 8.94 -6.44 -4.33
C PHE A 122 10.32 -6.56 -3.68
N ASP A 123 10.32 -6.86 -2.37
CA ASP A 123 11.55 -7.07 -1.61
C ASP A 123 11.29 -7.86 -0.33
N TYR A 124 12.38 -8.31 0.31
CA TYR A 124 12.39 -9.05 1.56
C TYR A 124 13.51 -8.51 2.45
N ILE A 125 13.17 -7.95 3.60
CA ILE A 125 14.12 -7.29 4.51
C ILE A 125 13.98 -7.79 5.95
N THR A 126 15.09 -7.73 6.69
CA THR A 126 15.13 -8.11 8.12
C THR A 126 14.76 -6.90 8.98
N LYS A 127 13.86 -7.09 9.97
CA LYS A 127 13.53 -6.08 10.97
C LYS A 127 14.77 -5.73 11.79
N GLY A 128 15.06 -4.46 11.97
CA GLY A 128 16.09 -3.98 12.89
C GLY A 128 17.45 -3.67 12.28
N ASP A 129 17.83 -4.25 11.14
CA ASP A 129 19.15 -3.98 10.55
C ASP A 129 19.26 -2.59 9.91
N ASP A 130 18.15 -2.01 9.43
CA ASP A 130 18.16 -0.70 8.81
C ASP A 130 16.76 -0.09 8.65
N ASN A 131 16.21 0.48 9.72
CA ASN A 131 14.99 1.31 9.61
C ASN A 131 15.13 2.43 8.57
N ASN A 132 16.37 2.87 8.28
CA ASN A 132 16.66 3.87 7.26
C ASN A 132 16.47 3.37 5.82
N LYS A 133 16.41 2.04 5.61
CA LYS A 133 16.16 1.43 4.28
C LYS A 133 14.67 1.28 3.97
N ILE A 134 13.82 1.23 4.99
CA ILE A 134 12.39 0.99 4.81
C ILE A 134 11.74 2.11 3.99
N ILE A 135 11.99 3.37 4.34
CA ILE A 135 11.37 4.52 3.65
C ILE A 135 11.75 4.59 2.16
N PRO A 136 13.05 4.55 1.77
CA PRO A 136 13.43 4.53 0.36
C PRO A 136 12.86 3.34 -0.41
N LEU A 137 12.76 2.18 0.25
CA LEU A 137 12.21 0.98 -0.36
C LEU A 137 10.70 1.11 -0.63
N ILE A 138 9.95 1.63 0.33
CA ILE A 138 8.51 1.91 0.18
C ILE A 138 8.29 2.93 -0.94
N SER A 139 9.11 3.99 -1.01
CA SER A 139 9.01 4.99 -2.08
C SER A 139 9.15 4.35 -3.47
N ARG A 140 10.16 3.50 -3.66
CA ARG A 140 10.38 2.77 -4.92
C ARG A 140 9.23 1.81 -5.25
N ALA A 141 8.72 1.10 -4.25
CA ALA A 141 7.58 0.19 -4.41
C ALA A 141 6.32 0.98 -4.80
N ALA A 142 6.06 2.11 -4.16
CA ALA A 142 4.92 2.97 -4.45
C ALA A 142 4.98 3.56 -5.87
N GLU A 143 6.16 3.99 -6.31
CA GLU A 143 6.38 4.45 -7.69
C GLU A 143 6.08 3.34 -8.71
N LYS A 144 6.57 2.12 -8.46
CA LYS A 144 6.30 0.96 -9.32
C LYS A 144 4.82 0.63 -9.37
N ALA A 145 4.12 0.61 -8.23
CA ALA A 145 2.67 0.37 -8.18
C ALA A 145 1.90 1.39 -9.03
N LYS A 146 2.23 2.68 -8.92
CA LYS A 146 1.61 3.74 -9.73
C LYS A 146 1.91 3.60 -11.22
N MET A 147 3.13 3.19 -11.59
CA MET A 147 3.48 2.92 -12.98
C MET A 147 2.65 1.76 -13.55
N ASN A 148 2.50 0.66 -12.82
CA ASN A 148 1.70 -0.48 -13.25
C ASN A 148 0.24 -0.09 -13.51
N ILE A 149 -0.37 0.70 -12.62
CA ILE A 149 -1.74 1.21 -12.78
C ILE A 149 -1.86 2.10 -14.03
N ARG A 150 -0.86 2.96 -14.30
CA ARG A 150 -0.85 3.81 -15.50
C ARG A 150 -0.75 2.99 -16.78
N LEU A 151 0.13 2.00 -16.82
CA LEU A 151 0.29 1.08 -17.95
C LEU A 151 -1.01 0.33 -18.24
N GLU A 152 -1.63 -0.27 -17.23
CA GLU A 152 -2.91 -0.98 -17.36
C GLU A 152 -4.02 -0.08 -17.94
N LYS A 153 -4.11 1.18 -17.46
CA LYS A 153 -5.08 2.14 -17.98
C LYS A 153 -4.81 2.51 -19.44
N THR A 154 -3.54 2.61 -19.82
CA THR A 154 -3.13 2.94 -21.19
C THR A 154 -3.44 1.77 -22.13
N GLU A 155 -3.11 0.55 -21.75
CA GLU A 155 -3.41 -0.67 -22.50
C GLU A 155 -4.93 -0.83 -22.73
N LYS A 156 -5.75 -0.62 -21.71
CA LYS A 156 -7.22 -0.64 -21.84
C LYS A 156 -7.74 0.40 -22.82
N LYS A 157 -7.18 1.62 -22.81
CA LYS A 157 -7.57 2.67 -23.77
C LYS A 157 -7.18 2.30 -25.20
N VAL A 158 -5.97 1.79 -25.40
CA VAL A 158 -5.50 1.36 -26.71
C VAL A 158 -6.35 0.21 -27.24
N SER A 159 -6.62 -0.81 -26.43
CA SER A 159 -7.48 -1.94 -26.80
C SER A 159 -8.91 -1.51 -27.19
N GLN A 160 -9.49 -0.52 -26.49
CA GLN A 160 -10.80 0.04 -26.82
C GLN A 160 -10.79 0.77 -28.17
N LEU A 161 -9.74 1.51 -28.50
CA LEU A 161 -9.61 2.20 -29.79
C LEU A 161 -9.56 1.20 -30.96
N TYR A 162 -8.78 0.13 -30.81
CA TYR A 162 -8.68 -0.90 -31.87
C TYR A 162 -9.95 -1.75 -32.02
N SER A 163 -10.77 -1.90 -30.96
CA SER A 163 -12.04 -2.61 -31.07
C SER A 163 -13.13 -1.81 -31.79
N PHE A 164 -13.01 -0.49 -31.89
CA PHE A 164 -13.91 0.36 -32.67
C PHE A 164 -13.65 0.28 -34.16
N ASP A 165 -12.38 0.11 -34.59
CA ASP A 165 -12.02 0.04 -36.04
C ASP A 165 -12.35 -1.30 -36.70
N SER A 166 -12.66 -2.34 -35.90
CA SER A 166 -12.96 -3.69 -36.42
C SER A 166 -14.46 -3.97 -36.67
N ASN A 167 -15.33 -2.96 -36.51
CA ASN A 167 -16.78 -3.07 -36.74
C ASN A 167 -17.31 -2.25 -37.93
N GLU A 168 -16.48 -1.88 -38.90
CA GLU A 168 -16.90 -1.39 -40.22
C GLU A 168 -16.77 -2.44 -41.32
#